data_1eb82eb05ba884620bb52acdf94367f6
#
_entry.id   1eb82eb05ba884620bb52acdf94367f6
#
_cell.length_a   1.000
_cell.length_b   1.000
_cell.length_c   1.000
_cell.angle_alpha   90.00
_cell.angle_beta   90.00
_cell.angle_gamma   90.00
#
_symmetry.space_group_name_H-M   'P 1'
#
loop_
_entity.id
_entity.type
_entity.pdbx_description
1 polymer ?
#
loop_
_entity_poly.entity_id
_entity_poly.type
_entity_poly.pdbx_seq_one_letter_code
_entity_poly.pdbx_strand_id
1 'polypeptide(L)'
;MRIALLHLDLGNGPLGKNLLLLEQAASTAAAHGAQWVVTPETALQGYFFYQNDPQASIPVQPQAELVSLQQLALQKKLVLFLGCAEKDAESGELFNSCLVVGVDGKICGRHRKIHSHGKGAEGWTTRGSELQPVPCGEVTAGVLICADSYFEKNALQLKQEGAQMLVVPAAWPPGHCGGPPEEAWKRCSRESGLPVCVCNQTGQGGNLDLSQAQSAVVTEGEVRMAYAGKPAILLFDWEEASGKVGKESFQIHYLGGAQ
;
A
#
# COMPACT_ATOMS: atom_id res chain seq x y z
N MET A 1 1.51 -1.07 -18.47
CA MET A 1 0.56 -1.35 -17.37
C MET A 1 0.20 -0.06 -16.67
N ARG A 2 -1.10 0.14 -16.31
CA ARG A 2 -1.56 1.31 -15.56
C ARG A 2 -1.78 0.96 -14.09
N ILE A 3 -1.23 1.78 -13.19
CA ILE A 3 -1.26 1.59 -11.74
C ILE A 3 -1.97 2.78 -11.09
N ALA A 4 -2.79 2.52 -10.09
CA ALA A 4 -3.44 3.52 -9.24
C ALA A 4 -2.93 3.43 -7.80
N LEU A 5 -2.48 4.56 -7.25
CA LEU A 5 -2.21 4.70 -5.82
C LEU A 5 -3.40 5.43 -5.19
N LEU A 6 -4.03 4.83 -4.20
CA LEU A 6 -5.17 5.40 -3.49
C LEU A 6 -4.67 6.26 -2.32
N HIS A 7 -4.26 7.49 -2.61
CA HIS A 7 -3.82 8.46 -1.60
C HIS A 7 -5.04 9.02 -0.85
N LEU A 8 -5.54 8.30 0.15
CA LEU A 8 -6.81 8.55 0.81
C LEU A 8 -6.66 8.86 2.31
N ASP A 9 -7.65 9.53 2.88
CA ASP A 9 -7.77 9.75 4.33
C ASP A 9 -8.58 8.61 4.95
N LEU A 10 -7.88 7.57 5.37
CA LEU A 10 -8.44 6.32 5.93
C LEU A 10 -8.03 6.10 7.39
N GLY A 11 -7.12 6.94 7.91
CA GLY A 11 -6.41 6.67 9.18
C GLY A 11 -7.32 6.46 10.40
N ASN A 12 -8.43 7.15 10.47
CA ASN A 12 -9.34 7.10 11.62
C ASN A 12 -10.46 6.06 11.51
N GLY A 13 -10.59 5.35 10.38
CA GLY A 13 -11.69 4.40 10.19
C GLY A 13 -13.07 5.06 10.18
N PRO A 14 -14.16 4.40 10.60
CA PRO A 14 -14.24 2.96 10.89
C PRO A 14 -14.17 2.08 9.63
N LEU A 15 -14.00 0.78 9.82
CA LEU A 15 -13.89 -0.22 8.76
C LEU A 15 -14.94 -0.05 7.65
N GLY A 16 -16.22 0.06 8.01
CA GLY A 16 -17.30 0.16 7.02
C GLY A 16 -17.20 1.42 6.14
N LYS A 17 -16.81 2.56 6.70
CA LYS A 17 -16.54 3.80 5.94
C LYS A 17 -15.36 3.62 5.00
N ASN A 18 -14.26 3.06 5.51
CA ASN A 18 -13.05 2.85 4.72
C ASN A 18 -13.32 1.86 3.58
N LEU A 19 -14.06 0.78 3.83
CA LEU A 19 -14.42 -0.21 2.82
C LEU A 19 -15.20 0.42 1.66
N LEU A 20 -16.24 1.20 1.95
CA LEU A 20 -17.02 1.92 0.93
C LEU A 20 -16.16 2.87 0.11
N LEU A 21 -15.24 3.61 0.76
CA LEU A 21 -14.34 4.53 0.09
C LEU A 21 -13.33 3.79 -0.80
N LEU A 22 -12.80 2.67 -0.33
CA LEU A 22 -11.89 1.80 -1.10
C LEU A 22 -12.58 1.19 -2.33
N GLU A 23 -13.82 0.71 -2.18
CA GLU A 23 -14.62 0.18 -3.29
C GLU A 23 -14.88 1.25 -4.35
N GLN A 24 -15.31 2.45 -3.93
CA GLN A 24 -15.53 3.58 -4.82
C GLN A 24 -14.24 3.97 -5.55
N ALA A 25 -13.14 4.11 -4.81
CA ALA A 25 -11.86 4.52 -5.37
C ALA A 25 -11.29 3.47 -6.34
N ALA A 26 -11.34 2.19 -5.98
CA ALA A 26 -10.87 1.10 -6.84
C ALA A 26 -11.73 0.96 -8.10
N SER A 27 -13.06 1.11 -7.97
CA SER A 27 -13.98 1.12 -9.13
C SER A 27 -13.68 2.30 -10.07
N THR A 28 -13.42 3.49 -9.50
CA THR A 28 -13.05 4.68 -10.27
C THR A 28 -11.70 4.48 -10.96
N ALA A 29 -10.69 3.94 -10.26
CA ALA A 29 -9.39 3.62 -10.83
C ALA A 29 -9.53 2.64 -12.01
N ALA A 30 -10.35 1.59 -11.87
CA ALA A 30 -10.64 0.63 -12.93
C ALA A 30 -11.30 1.29 -14.15
N ALA A 31 -12.26 2.21 -13.94
CA ALA A 31 -12.90 2.95 -15.02
C ALA A 31 -11.92 3.83 -15.81
N HIS A 32 -10.79 4.21 -15.19
CA HIS A 32 -9.69 4.93 -15.84
C HIS A 32 -8.57 3.99 -16.32
N GLY A 33 -8.82 2.69 -16.38
CA GLY A 33 -7.93 1.69 -16.98
C GLY A 33 -6.84 1.16 -16.05
N ALA A 34 -6.92 1.39 -14.74
CA ALA A 34 -5.98 0.78 -13.80
C ALA A 34 -6.06 -0.75 -13.85
N GLN A 35 -4.91 -1.40 -13.83
CA GLN A 35 -4.75 -2.85 -13.73
C GLN A 35 -4.28 -3.25 -12.32
N TRP A 36 -3.49 -2.39 -11.69
CA TRP A 36 -3.12 -2.52 -10.29
C TRP A 36 -3.67 -1.35 -9.48
N VAL A 37 -4.16 -1.65 -8.29
CA VAL A 37 -4.64 -0.66 -7.32
C VAL A 37 -3.93 -0.92 -5.99
N VAL A 38 -3.26 0.10 -5.49
CA VAL A 38 -2.51 0.03 -4.24
C VAL A 38 -3.20 0.90 -3.20
N THR A 39 -3.49 0.32 -2.04
CA THR A 39 -4.03 1.05 -0.89
C THR A 39 -2.92 1.43 0.09
N PRO A 40 -3.14 2.39 0.99
CA PRO A 40 -2.23 2.69 2.08
C PRO A 40 -2.08 1.54 3.09
N GLU A 41 -1.15 1.69 4.01
CA GLU A 41 -0.94 0.81 5.16
C GLU A 41 -2.20 0.79 6.06
N THR A 42 -2.63 -0.42 6.50
CA THR A 42 -3.84 -0.66 7.32
C THR A 42 -5.10 0.06 6.83
N ALA A 43 -5.23 0.21 5.51
CA ALA A 43 -6.31 0.96 4.86
C ALA A 43 -7.71 0.52 5.26
N LEU A 44 -7.91 -0.78 5.51
CA LEU A 44 -9.23 -1.31 5.90
C LEU A 44 -9.68 -0.79 7.25
N GLN A 45 -8.90 -1.01 8.30
CA GLN A 45 -9.27 -0.63 9.66
C GLN A 45 -8.99 0.85 9.93
N GLY A 46 -8.03 1.43 9.19
CA GLY A 46 -7.43 2.73 9.45
C GLY A 46 -6.20 2.64 10.34
N TYR A 47 -5.17 3.43 10.06
CA TYR A 47 -3.86 3.32 10.75
C TYR A 47 -3.95 3.54 12.27
N PHE A 48 -4.90 4.40 12.71
CA PHE A 48 -5.08 4.75 14.12
C PHE A 48 -6.15 3.92 14.84
N PHE A 49 -6.72 2.88 14.19
CA PHE A 49 -7.86 2.14 14.73
C PHE A 49 -7.62 1.61 16.14
N TYR A 50 -6.41 1.10 16.41
CA TYR A 50 -6.06 0.54 17.72
C TYR A 50 -5.78 1.61 18.77
N GLN A 51 -5.30 2.79 18.38
CA GLN A 51 -5.18 3.93 19.29
C GLN A 51 -6.55 4.49 19.67
N ASN A 52 -7.49 4.47 18.73
CA ASN A 52 -8.86 4.94 18.94
C ASN A 52 -9.69 3.95 19.78
N ASP A 53 -9.44 2.64 19.59
CA ASP A 53 -10.08 1.57 20.36
C ASP A 53 -9.06 0.42 20.60
N PRO A 54 -8.36 0.42 21.76
CA PRO A 54 -7.41 -0.66 22.10
C PRO A 54 -8.05 -2.05 22.27
N GLN A 55 -9.39 -2.14 22.29
CA GLN A 55 -10.12 -3.40 22.37
C GLN A 55 -10.69 -3.81 20.99
N ALA A 56 -10.39 -3.07 19.93
CA ALA A 56 -10.84 -3.39 18.59
C ALA A 56 -10.47 -4.82 18.21
N SER A 57 -11.46 -5.58 17.75
CA SER A 57 -11.23 -6.94 17.28
C SER A 57 -10.50 -6.92 15.93
N ILE A 58 -9.42 -7.71 15.84
CA ILE A 58 -8.67 -7.92 14.62
C ILE A 58 -9.07 -9.29 14.06
N PRO A 59 -9.64 -9.35 12.84
CA PRO A 59 -10.14 -10.58 12.28
C PRO A 59 -9.03 -11.43 11.66
N VAL A 60 -9.30 -12.73 11.50
CA VAL A 60 -8.55 -13.59 10.59
C VAL A 60 -8.85 -13.13 9.15
N GLN A 61 -7.81 -13.01 8.33
CA GLN A 61 -7.95 -12.58 6.95
C GLN A 61 -7.92 -13.77 5.96
N PRO A 62 -8.72 -13.73 4.86
CA PRO A 62 -9.66 -12.66 4.48
C PRO A 62 -10.94 -12.69 5.31
N GLN A 63 -11.36 -11.55 5.82
CA GLN A 63 -12.64 -11.40 6.51
C GLN A 63 -13.82 -11.31 5.51
N ALA A 64 -15.03 -11.60 5.97
CA ALA A 64 -16.21 -11.65 5.11
C ALA A 64 -16.51 -10.33 4.37
N GLU A 65 -16.18 -9.20 4.97
CA GLU A 65 -16.37 -7.87 4.41
C GLU A 65 -15.50 -7.61 3.17
N LEU A 66 -14.44 -8.39 2.94
CA LEU A 66 -13.60 -8.26 1.74
C LEU A 66 -14.23 -8.83 0.46
N VAL A 67 -15.32 -9.56 0.57
CA VAL A 67 -15.99 -10.21 -0.59
C VAL A 67 -16.31 -9.19 -1.68
N SER A 68 -16.74 -7.98 -1.32
CA SER A 68 -17.07 -6.92 -2.28
C SER A 68 -15.82 -6.46 -3.07
N LEU A 69 -14.68 -6.24 -2.40
CA LEU A 69 -13.41 -5.90 -3.05
C LEU A 69 -12.87 -7.06 -3.90
N GLN A 70 -13.02 -8.30 -3.43
CA GLN A 70 -12.64 -9.49 -4.18
C GLN A 70 -13.49 -9.65 -5.47
N GLN A 71 -14.79 -9.41 -5.37
CA GLN A 71 -15.70 -9.40 -6.53
C GLN A 71 -15.35 -8.25 -7.49
N LEU A 72 -15.03 -7.08 -6.98
CA LEU A 72 -14.58 -5.96 -7.79
C LEU A 72 -13.30 -6.31 -8.56
N ALA A 73 -12.31 -6.91 -7.88
CA ALA A 73 -11.07 -7.38 -8.51
C ALA A 73 -11.36 -8.37 -9.65
N LEU A 74 -12.22 -9.37 -9.42
CA LEU A 74 -12.65 -10.33 -10.43
C LEU A 74 -13.34 -9.67 -11.62
N GLN A 75 -14.33 -8.81 -11.36
CA GLN A 75 -15.15 -8.17 -12.41
C GLN A 75 -14.36 -7.18 -13.27
N LYS A 76 -13.45 -6.44 -12.65
CA LYS A 76 -12.64 -5.41 -13.30
C LYS A 76 -11.26 -5.88 -13.73
N LYS A 77 -10.92 -7.14 -13.44
CA LYS A 77 -9.58 -7.73 -13.71
C LYS A 77 -8.45 -6.93 -13.07
N LEU A 78 -8.66 -6.53 -11.81
CA LEU A 78 -7.69 -5.77 -11.02
C LEU A 78 -6.82 -6.69 -10.17
N VAL A 79 -5.58 -6.31 -9.97
CA VAL A 79 -4.78 -6.74 -8.82
C VAL A 79 -4.92 -5.66 -7.74
N LEU A 80 -5.35 -6.05 -6.52
CA LEU A 80 -5.48 -5.12 -5.39
C LEU A 80 -4.42 -5.44 -4.34
N PHE A 81 -3.63 -4.43 -3.96
CA PHE A 81 -2.73 -4.47 -2.81
C PHE A 81 -3.43 -3.80 -1.64
N LEU A 82 -3.89 -4.59 -0.68
CA LEU A 82 -4.83 -4.17 0.35
C LEU A 82 -4.18 -4.19 1.73
N GLY A 83 -3.87 -3.02 2.28
CA GLY A 83 -3.36 -2.85 3.64
C GLY A 83 -4.42 -3.15 4.69
N CYS A 84 -4.14 -4.03 5.65
CA CYS A 84 -5.07 -4.42 6.69
C CYS A 84 -4.39 -4.88 7.99
N ALA A 85 -5.16 -4.88 9.08
CA ALA A 85 -4.84 -5.65 10.27
C ALA A 85 -5.28 -7.10 10.08
N GLU A 86 -4.44 -8.04 10.47
CA GLU A 86 -4.62 -9.48 10.30
C GLU A 86 -4.37 -10.20 11.63
N LYS A 87 -5.24 -11.14 11.98
CA LYS A 87 -4.98 -12.15 13.00
C LYS A 87 -4.59 -13.45 12.30
N ASP A 88 -3.50 -14.05 12.71
CA ASP A 88 -3.14 -15.39 12.26
C ASP A 88 -4.07 -16.43 12.86
N ALA A 89 -4.58 -17.35 12.03
CA ALA A 89 -5.57 -18.32 12.45
C ALA A 89 -5.00 -19.41 13.35
N GLU A 90 -3.69 -19.71 13.25
CA GLU A 90 -3.05 -20.79 13.99
C GLU A 90 -2.41 -20.28 15.28
N SER A 91 -1.56 -19.24 15.18
CA SER A 91 -0.84 -18.69 16.33
C SER A 91 -1.66 -17.71 17.17
N GLY A 92 -2.69 -17.09 16.54
CA GLY A 92 -3.44 -16.00 17.14
C GLY A 92 -2.70 -14.66 17.19
N GLU A 93 -1.48 -14.59 16.67
CA GLU A 93 -0.69 -13.37 16.58
C GLU A 93 -1.30 -12.36 15.63
N LEU A 94 -1.00 -11.08 15.85
CA LEU A 94 -1.59 -9.95 15.14
C LEU A 94 -0.55 -9.28 14.24
N PHE A 95 -0.88 -9.08 12.97
CA PHE A 95 0.04 -8.55 11.97
C PHE A 95 -0.53 -7.33 11.24
N ASN A 96 0.35 -6.39 10.94
CA ASN A 96 0.14 -5.38 9.94
C ASN A 96 0.48 -5.99 8.58
N SER A 97 -0.52 -6.17 7.72
CA SER A 97 -0.42 -6.99 6.52
C SER A 97 -0.84 -6.23 5.27
N CYS A 98 -0.28 -6.62 4.14
CA CYS A 98 -0.79 -6.33 2.82
C CYS A 98 -1.22 -7.65 2.15
N LEU A 99 -2.52 -7.78 1.89
CA LEU A 99 -3.05 -8.88 1.08
C LEU A 99 -3.00 -8.48 -0.38
N VAL A 100 -2.65 -9.43 -1.25
CA VAL A 100 -2.71 -9.24 -2.69
C VAL A 100 -3.86 -10.06 -3.24
N VAL A 101 -4.88 -9.36 -3.78
CA VAL A 101 -6.03 -9.97 -4.44
C VAL A 101 -5.74 -10.00 -5.94
N GLY A 102 -5.74 -11.18 -6.53
CA GLY A 102 -5.50 -11.38 -7.95
C GLY A 102 -6.71 -11.04 -8.82
N VAL A 103 -6.50 -11.04 -10.13
CA VAL A 103 -7.55 -10.78 -11.15
C VAL A 103 -8.69 -11.80 -11.15
N ASP A 104 -8.53 -12.93 -10.46
CA ASP A 104 -9.56 -13.94 -10.23
C ASP A 104 -10.36 -13.71 -8.92
N GLY A 105 -10.08 -12.61 -8.21
CA GLY A 105 -10.70 -12.25 -6.95
C GLY A 105 -10.22 -13.05 -5.74
N LYS A 106 -9.21 -13.91 -5.90
CA LYS A 106 -8.63 -14.68 -4.79
C LYS A 106 -7.39 -14.00 -4.24
N ILE A 107 -7.07 -14.30 -2.98
CA ILE A 107 -5.79 -13.91 -2.39
C ILE A 107 -4.69 -14.74 -3.06
N CYS A 108 -3.80 -14.09 -3.79
CA CYS A 108 -2.66 -14.71 -4.46
C CYS A 108 -1.34 -14.53 -3.69
N GLY A 109 -1.33 -13.68 -2.67
CA GLY A 109 -0.17 -13.48 -1.80
C GLY A 109 -0.46 -12.56 -0.63
N ARG A 110 0.49 -12.49 0.28
CA ARG A 110 0.48 -11.56 1.42
C ARG A 110 1.90 -11.21 1.83
N HIS A 111 2.03 -10.04 2.44
CA HIS A 111 3.22 -9.66 3.18
C HIS A 111 2.80 -9.18 4.57
N ARG A 112 3.48 -9.64 5.62
CA ARG A 112 3.35 -9.19 7.00
C ARG A 112 4.53 -8.30 7.34
N LYS A 113 4.27 -7.09 7.79
CA LYS A 113 5.30 -6.09 8.08
C LYS A 113 6.39 -6.64 9.01
N ILE A 114 7.64 -6.57 8.54
CA ILE A 114 8.81 -7.09 9.28
C ILE A 114 9.31 -6.06 10.29
N HIS A 115 9.30 -4.80 9.90
CA HIS A 115 9.82 -3.71 10.72
C HIS A 115 8.70 -2.88 11.35
N SER A 116 7.88 -3.53 12.20
CA SER A 116 6.89 -2.84 13.01
C SER A 116 7.58 -2.02 14.12
N HIS A 117 7.04 -0.83 14.42
CA HIS A 117 7.53 0.02 15.49
C HIS A 117 7.26 -0.56 16.88
N GLY A 118 6.28 -1.45 17.05
CA GLY A 118 5.91 -2.08 18.33
C GLY A 118 5.40 -1.09 19.40
N LYS A 119 5.02 0.13 18.99
CA LYS A 119 4.48 1.19 19.87
C LYS A 119 3.57 2.13 19.09
N GLY A 120 2.83 2.98 19.81
CA GLY A 120 1.91 3.94 19.17
C GLY A 120 0.82 3.23 18.37
N ALA A 121 0.60 3.66 17.15
CA ALA A 121 -0.40 3.07 16.25
C ALA A 121 -0.14 1.59 15.93
N GLU A 122 1.09 1.13 16.05
CA GLU A 122 1.51 -0.26 15.79
C GLU A 122 1.82 -1.07 17.05
N GLY A 123 1.40 -0.59 18.23
CA GLY A 123 1.65 -1.28 19.52
C GLY A 123 1.01 -2.66 19.66
N TRP A 124 0.11 -3.00 18.75
CA TRP A 124 -0.63 -4.26 18.69
C TRP A 124 0.04 -5.33 17.80
N THR A 125 1.06 -4.99 17.02
CA THR A 125 1.57 -5.85 15.96
C THR A 125 2.72 -6.75 16.39
N THR A 126 2.66 -8.02 15.98
CA THR A 126 3.81 -8.91 15.87
C THR A 126 4.58 -8.61 14.58
N ARG A 127 5.86 -8.87 14.56
CA ARG A 127 6.71 -8.72 13.36
C ARG A 127 6.57 -9.92 12.44
N GLY A 128 6.41 -9.67 11.14
CA GLY A 128 6.56 -10.71 10.12
C GLY A 128 8.00 -11.20 10.01
N SER A 129 8.18 -12.36 9.40
CA SER A 129 9.49 -13.02 9.25
C SER A 129 9.86 -13.34 7.82
N GLU A 130 8.94 -13.15 6.86
CA GLU A 130 9.11 -13.58 5.48
C GLU A 130 9.04 -12.41 4.51
N LEU A 131 9.91 -12.45 3.51
CA LEU A 131 9.89 -11.58 2.35
C LEU A 131 9.78 -12.46 1.12
N GLN A 132 8.60 -12.52 0.54
CA GLN A 132 8.36 -13.30 -0.68
C GLN A 132 7.71 -12.42 -1.74
N PRO A 133 8.22 -12.40 -2.97
CA PRO A 133 7.55 -11.71 -4.06
C PRO A 133 6.24 -12.41 -4.43
N VAL A 134 5.26 -11.64 -4.89
CA VAL A 134 3.94 -12.13 -5.25
C VAL A 134 3.76 -12.06 -6.76
N PRO A 135 3.51 -13.20 -7.44
CA PRO A 135 3.15 -13.19 -8.85
C PRO A 135 1.79 -12.51 -9.09
N CYS A 136 1.78 -11.48 -9.93
CA CYS A 136 0.60 -10.67 -10.25
C CYS A 136 0.32 -10.67 -11.75
N GLY A 137 0.20 -11.85 -12.36
CA GLY A 137 0.13 -12.04 -13.80
C GLY A 137 1.51 -12.08 -14.42
N GLU A 138 1.79 -11.20 -15.37
CA GLU A 138 3.10 -11.11 -16.05
C GLU A 138 4.18 -10.44 -15.19
N VAL A 139 3.77 -9.67 -14.18
CA VAL A 139 4.68 -8.92 -13.29
C VAL A 139 4.66 -9.51 -11.89
N THR A 140 5.84 -9.71 -11.32
CA THR A 140 6.03 -10.15 -9.94
C THR A 140 6.30 -8.94 -9.04
N ALA A 141 5.44 -8.74 -8.04
CA ALA A 141 5.55 -7.63 -7.09
C ALA A 141 6.31 -8.02 -5.83
N GLY A 142 7.26 -7.21 -5.41
CA GLY A 142 7.79 -7.23 -4.05
C GLY A 142 6.99 -6.27 -3.18
N VAL A 143 6.40 -6.75 -2.08
CA VAL A 143 5.63 -5.91 -1.16
C VAL A 143 6.49 -5.57 0.06
N LEU A 144 6.56 -4.28 0.38
CA LEU A 144 7.16 -3.75 1.60
C LEU A 144 6.17 -2.81 2.27
N ILE A 145 5.97 -2.91 3.59
CA ILE A 145 5.04 -2.01 4.27
C ILE A 145 5.82 -0.91 5.00
N CYS A 146 5.66 0.34 4.55
CA CYS A 146 6.15 1.55 5.23
C CYS A 146 7.63 1.42 5.66
N ALA A 147 7.91 1.24 6.97
CA ALA A 147 9.26 1.11 7.53
C ALA A 147 10.08 -0.08 7.00
N ASP A 148 9.47 -1.08 6.37
CA ASP A 148 10.22 -2.15 5.70
C ASP A 148 11.10 -1.60 4.57
N SER A 149 10.65 -0.55 3.90
CA SER A 149 11.38 0.13 2.82
C SER A 149 12.51 1.05 3.32
N TYR A 150 12.64 1.22 4.64
CA TYR A 150 13.80 1.90 5.20
C TYR A 150 15.09 1.09 5.04
N PHE A 151 14.97 -0.24 4.95
CA PHE A 151 16.09 -1.17 4.87
C PHE A 151 16.24 -1.69 3.44
N GLU A 152 17.21 -1.17 2.71
CA GLU A 152 17.51 -1.54 1.31
C GLU A 152 17.76 -3.04 1.12
N LYS A 153 18.26 -3.74 2.16
CA LYS A 153 18.44 -5.20 2.14
C LYS A 153 17.16 -5.97 1.83
N ASN A 154 15.98 -5.43 2.26
CA ASN A 154 14.70 -6.04 1.96
C ASN A 154 14.37 -5.92 0.46
N ALA A 155 14.66 -4.76 -0.14
CA ALA A 155 14.51 -4.55 -1.58
C ALA A 155 15.45 -5.44 -2.40
N LEU A 156 16.70 -5.59 -1.95
CA LEU A 156 17.70 -6.47 -2.57
C LEU A 156 17.27 -7.94 -2.52
N GLN A 157 16.77 -8.42 -1.37
CA GLN A 157 16.28 -9.78 -1.24
C GLN A 157 15.11 -10.04 -2.19
N LEU A 158 14.08 -9.16 -2.20
CA LEU A 158 12.95 -9.29 -3.12
C LEU A 158 13.40 -9.31 -4.58
N LYS A 159 14.39 -8.48 -4.96
CA LYS A 159 14.98 -8.51 -6.30
C LYS A 159 15.61 -9.85 -6.63
N GLN A 160 16.39 -10.41 -5.71
CA GLN A 160 17.05 -11.70 -5.88
C GLN A 160 16.04 -12.84 -6.03
N GLU A 161 14.89 -12.74 -5.38
CA GLU A 161 13.79 -13.69 -5.45
C GLU A 161 12.84 -13.45 -6.64
N GLY A 162 13.15 -12.48 -7.53
CA GLY A 162 12.46 -12.29 -8.79
C GLY A 162 11.43 -11.16 -8.83
N ALA A 163 11.36 -10.29 -7.82
CA ALA A 163 10.53 -9.11 -7.91
C ALA A 163 10.98 -8.19 -9.06
N GLN A 164 10.01 -7.61 -9.75
CA GLN A 164 10.21 -6.68 -10.85
C GLN A 164 9.82 -5.23 -10.49
N MET A 165 9.03 -5.08 -9.43
CA MET A 165 8.58 -3.80 -8.90
C MET A 165 8.38 -3.91 -7.39
N LEU A 166 8.69 -2.85 -6.65
CA LEU A 166 8.35 -2.74 -5.23
C LEU A 166 7.06 -1.93 -5.05
N VAL A 167 6.10 -2.49 -4.31
CA VAL A 167 4.85 -1.85 -3.92
C VAL A 167 4.90 -1.58 -2.42
N VAL A 168 4.71 -0.31 -2.03
CA VAL A 168 4.89 0.14 -0.65
C VAL A 168 3.64 0.83 -0.12
N PRO A 169 2.68 0.08 0.48
CA PRO A 169 1.66 0.66 1.34
C PRO A 169 2.29 1.40 2.52
N ALA A 170 1.89 2.63 2.80
CA ALA A 170 2.51 3.44 3.85
C ALA A 170 1.52 4.31 4.64
N ALA A 171 1.90 4.62 5.88
CA ALA A 171 1.37 5.69 6.73
C ALA A 171 2.57 6.45 7.33
N TRP A 172 3.34 7.09 6.46
CA TRP A 172 4.65 7.66 6.80
C TRP A 172 4.62 9.19 6.67
N PRO A 173 4.56 9.92 7.79
CA PRO A 173 4.58 11.38 7.78
C PRO A 173 5.96 11.92 7.38
N PRO A 174 6.05 13.12 6.83
CA PRO A 174 7.33 13.75 6.52
C PRO A 174 8.15 13.99 7.80
N GLY A 175 9.45 13.79 7.72
CA GLY A 175 10.40 14.16 8.79
C GLY A 175 10.44 13.22 10.00
N HIS A 176 9.73 12.07 9.98
CA HIS A 176 9.73 11.09 11.07
C HIS A 176 10.52 9.82 10.72
N CYS A 177 10.90 9.05 11.77
CA CYS A 177 11.51 7.71 11.65
C CYS A 177 12.85 7.65 10.90
N GLY A 178 13.79 8.54 11.25
CA GLY A 178 15.17 8.43 10.77
C GLY A 178 15.51 9.25 9.53
N GLY A 179 14.65 10.18 9.14
CA GLY A 179 14.85 11.11 8.03
C GLY A 179 13.68 11.18 7.06
N PRO A 180 13.83 11.91 5.97
CA PRO A 180 12.80 12.00 4.94
C PRO A 180 12.53 10.62 4.33
N PRO A 181 11.24 10.18 4.26
CA PRO A 181 10.90 8.85 3.74
C PRO A 181 11.35 8.65 2.28
N GLU A 182 11.39 9.70 1.50
CA GLU A 182 11.85 9.66 0.10
C GLU A 182 13.31 9.18 -0.05
N GLU A 183 14.19 9.48 0.90
CA GLU A 183 15.57 9.00 0.86
C GLU A 183 15.65 7.48 1.07
N ALA A 184 14.74 6.91 1.84
CA ALA A 184 14.63 5.45 1.97
C ALA A 184 14.15 4.81 0.65
N TRP A 185 13.15 5.40 0.00
CA TRP A 185 12.63 4.89 -1.28
C TRP A 185 13.64 5.01 -2.42
N LYS A 186 14.37 6.14 -2.50
CA LYS A 186 15.48 6.34 -3.44
C LYS A 186 16.55 5.28 -3.25
N ARG A 187 16.92 5.01 -1.99
CA ARG A 187 17.93 4.00 -1.64
C ARG A 187 17.46 2.60 -2.06
N CYS A 188 16.21 2.21 -1.73
CA CYS A 188 15.64 0.95 -2.20
C CYS A 188 15.68 0.81 -3.72
N SER A 189 15.27 1.86 -4.45
CA SER A 189 15.28 1.84 -5.92
C SER A 189 16.69 1.75 -6.49
N ARG A 190 17.64 2.53 -5.97
CA ARG A 190 19.02 2.55 -6.46
C ARG A 190 19.73 1.23 -6.22
N GLU A 191 19.64 0.70 -5.01
CA GLU A 191 20.37 -0.51 -4.63
C GLU A 191 19.79 -1.78 -5.26
N SER A 192 18.46 -1.87 -5.37
CA SER A 192 17.82 -3.04 -6.01
C SER A 192 17.70 -2.93 -7.54
N GLY A 193 17.78 -1.73 -8.08
CA GLY A 193 17.46 -1.45 -9.49
C GLY A 193 15.96 -1.55 -9.81
N LEU A 194 15.10 -1.71 -8.79
CA LEU A 194 13.65 -1.85 -8.99
C LEU A 194 12.94 -0.49 -8.93
N PRO A 195 11.87 -0.29 -9.71
CA PRO A 195 10.93 0.79 -9.48
C PRO A 195 10.23 0.59 -8.13
N VAL A 196 9.97 1.69 -7.42
CA VAL A 196 9.28 1.71 -6.12
C VAL A 196 8.02 2.55 -6.25
N CYS A 197 6.86 1.94 -5.99
CA CYS A 197 5.55 2.58 -6.01
C CYS A 197 5.04 2.71 -4.58
N VAL A 198 5.00 3.92 -4.04
CA VAL A 198 4.59 4.20 -2.66
C VAL A 198 3.19 4.75 -2.64
N CYS A 199 2.27 4.05 -1.97
CA CYS A 199 0.93 4.52 -1.67
C CYS A 199 0.84 4.93 -0.21
N ASN A 200 0.97 6.22 0.06
CA ASN A 200 0.83 6.77 1.40
C ASN A 200 -0.61 7.26 1.61
N GLN A 201 -1.08 7.25 2.85
CA GLN A 201 -2.33 7.92 3.18
C GLN A 201 -2.13 9.40 3.50
N THR A 202 -3.21 10.17 3.53
CA THR A 202 -3.25 11.56 3.95
C THR A 202 -4.16 11.73 5.16
N GLY A 203 -4.30 12.96 5.65
CA GLY A 203 -5.18 13.31 6.76
C GLY A 203 -4.46 13.43 8.10
N GLN A 204 -5.23 13.56 9.16
CA GLN A 204 -4.73 13.71 10.54
C GLN A 204 -5.39 12.67 11.44
N GLY A 205 -4.64 12.10 12.36
CA GLY A 205 -5.17 11.17 13.35
C GLY A 205 -4.14 10.79 14.40
N GLY A 206 -4.62 10.49 15.60
CA GLY A 206 -3.73 10.19 16.72
C GLY A 206 -2.73 11.30 16.96
N ASN A 207 -1.46 10.94 17.04
CA ASN A 207 -0.34 11.87 17.23
C ASN A 207 0.46 12.15 15.94
N LEU A 208 -0.05 11.75 14.77
CA LEU A 208 0.63 11.92 13.50
C LEU A 208 -0.18 12.79 12.55
N ASP A 209 0.50 13.72 11.91
CA ASP A 209 -0.03 14.52 10.81
C ASP A 209 0.46 13.93 9.48
N LEU A 210 -0.45 13.31 8.74
CA LEU A 210 -0.20 12.75 7.41
C LEU A 210 -0.66 13.68 6.29
N SER A 211 -1.12 14.89 6.58
CA SER A 211 -1.65 15.83 5.57
C SER A 211 -0.62 16.20 4.50
N GLN A 212 0.66 16.08 4.81
CA GLN A 212 1.78 16.32 3.89
C GLN A 212 2.54 15.03 3.56
N ALA A 213 2.01 13.86 3.94
CA ALA A 213 2.61 12.59 3.56
C ALA A 213 2.55 12.40 2.04
N GLN A 214 3.61 11.85 1.47
CA GLN A 214 3.74 11.74 0.02
C GLN A 214 3.47 10.32 -0.46
N SER A 215 2.67 10.19 -1.53
CA SER A 215 2.70 9.04 -2.43
C SER A 215 3.67 9.34 -3.56
N ALA A 216 4.47 8.36 -3.98
CA ALA A 216 5.55 8.58 -4.93
C ALA A 216 5.81 7.39 -5.86
N VAL A 217 6.42 7.68 -6.99
CA VAL A 217 7.05 6.69 -7.86
C VAL A 217 8.52 7.04 -8.00
N VAL A 218 9.38 6.07 -7.70
CA VAL A 218 10.83 6.22 -7.72
C VAL A 218 11.42 5.20 -8.69
N THR A 219 12.26 5.63 -9.59
CA THR A 219 13.02 4.77 -10.49
C THR A 219 14.45 5.24 -10.58
N GLU A 220 15.40 4.30 -10.69
CA GLU A 220 16.83 4.60 -10.82
C GLU A 220 17.37 5.49 -9.67
N GLY A 221 16.78 5.34 -8.46
CA GLY A 221 17.14 6.13 -7.27
C GLY A 221 16.65 7.58 -7.28
N GLU A 222 15.77 7.96 -8.21
CA GLU A 222 15.21 9.31 -8.32
C GLU A 222 13.69 9.31 -8.22
N VAL A 223 13.12 10.30 -7.51
CA VAL A 223 11.68 10.51 -7.46
C VAL A 223 11.22 11.05 -8.80
N ARG A 224 10.44 10.26 -9.55
CA ARG A 224 9.87 10.68 -10.84
C ARG A 224 8.55 11.40 -10.68
N MET A 225 7.75 10.96 -9.71
CA MET A 225 6.46 11.57 -9.38
C MET A 225 6.27 11.56 -7.88
N ALA A 226 5.74 12.64 -7.34
CA ALA A 226 5.31 12.74 -5.95
C ALA A 226 4.02 13.53 -5.85
N TYR A 227 3.20 13.17 -4.88
CA TYR A 227 1.95 13.88 -4.57
C TYR A 227 1.73 13.89 -3.06
N ALA A 228 1.35 15.04 -2.53
CA ALA A 228 0.88 15.22 -1.16
C ALA A 228 -0.37 16.09 -1.14
N GLY A 229 -1.15 16.02 -0.08
CA GLY A 229 -2.30 16.90 0.13
C GLY A 229 -3.64 16.18 0.16
N LYS A 230 -4.62 16.67 -0.59
CA LYS A 230 -6.02 16.18 -0.53
C LYS A 230 -6.15 14.72 -0.96
N PRO A 231 -7.14 13.96 -0.42
CA PRO A 231 -7.42 12.61 -0.88
C PRO A 231 -7.64 12.54 -2.39
N ALA A 232 -6.93 11.63 -3.05
CA ALA A 232 -6.97 11.48 -4.51
C ALA A 232 -6.61 10.06 -4.96
N ILE A 233 -7.05 9.70 -6.16
CA ILE A 233 -6.57 8.54 -6.92
C ILE A 233 -5.48 9.04 -7.85
N LEU A 234 -4.27 8.48 -7.75
CA LEU A 234 -3.10 8.87 -8.52
C LEU A 234 -2.80 7.78 -9.54
N LEU A 235 -3.02 8.07 -10.80
CA LEU A 235 -2.81 7.11 -11.90
C LEU A 235 -1.50 7.42 -12.63
N PHE A 236 -0.78 6.37 -13.00
CA PHE A 236 0.40 6.47 -13.85
C PHE A 236 0.56 5.22 -14.71
N ASP A 237 1.27 5.37 -15.81
CA ASP A 237 1.61 4.27 -16.71
C ASP A 237 3.06 3.83 -16.48
N TRP A 238 3.26 2.54 -16.34
CA TRP A 238 4.57 1.90 -16.25
C TRP A 238 4.77 0.95 -17.44
N GLU A 239 5.92 1.07 -18.10
CA GLU A 239 6.31 0.22 -19.22
C GLU A 239 7.15 -0.94 -18.71
N GLU A 240 6.60 -2.14 -18.74
CA GLU A 240 7.25 -3.34 -18.25
C GLU A 240 8.55 -3.63 -18.98
N ALA A 241 8.58 -3.52 -20.31
CA ALA A 241 9.75 -3.85 -21.11
C ALA A 241 10.95 -2.94 -20.85
N SER A 242 10.75 -1.68 -20.46
CA SER A 242 11.82 -0.71 -20.20
C SER A 242 12.04 -0.46 -18.72
N GLY A 243 11.11 -0.88 -17.84
CA GLY A 243 11.08 -0.54 -16.43
C GLY A 243 10.82 0.94 -16.15
N LYS A 244 10.38 1.71 -17.15
CA LYS A 244 10.22 3.16 -17.07
C LYS A 244 8.77 3.58 -16.85
N VAL A 245 8.61 4.78 -16.31
CA VAL A 245 7.30 5.44 -16.24
C VAL A 245 7.04 6.22 -17.54
N GLY A 246 5.83 6.13 -18.05
CA GLY A 246 5.49 6.72 -19.36
C GLY A 246 5.40 8.26 -19.34
N LYS A 247 5.03 8.85 -18.19
CA LYS A 247 4.99 10.30 -17.94
C LYS A 247 5.51 10.59 -16.55
N GLU A 248 6.16 11.73 -16.34
CA GLU A 248 6.69 12.16 -15.05
C GLU A 248 5.66 12.95 -14.22
N SER A 249 4.36 12.62 -14.36
CA SER A 249 3.29 13.23 -13.58
C SER A 249 2.11 12.27 -13.43
N PHE A 250 1.49 12.27 -12.26
CA PHE A 250 0.24 11.56 -12.02
C PHE A 250 -0.93 12.19 -12.79
N GLN A 251 -1.81 11.33 -13.32
CA GLN A 251 -3.18 11.74 -13.62
C GLN A 251 -3.96 11.66 -12.30
N ILE A 252 -4.47 12.79 -11.81
CA ILE A 252 -5.08 12.90 -10.49
C ILE A 252 -6.59 12.94 -10.62
N HIS A 253 -7.29 12.10 -9.83
CA HIS A 253 -8.74 12.09 -9.71
C HIS A 253 -9.14 12.25 -8.25
N TYR A 254 -9.92 13.27 -7.93
CA TYR A 254 -10.46 13.47 -6.60
C TYR A 254 -11.77 12.70 -6.41
N LEU A 255 -11.94 12.10 -5.22
CA LEU A 255 -13.18 11.43 -4.83
C LEU A 255 -14.15 12.44 -4.23
N GLY A 256 -15.39 12.49 -4.75
CA GLY A 256 -16.39 13.46 -4.32
C GLY A 256 -16.24 14.77 -5.09
N GLY A 257 -17.12 14.99 -6.07
CA GLY A 257 -17.13 16.19 -6.89
C GLY A 257 -17.21 17.46 -6.08
N ALA A 258 -16.13 18.21 -6.13
CA ALA A 258 -16.11 19.65 -6.15
C ALA A 258 -14.74 20.04 -6.69
N GLN A 259 -14.76 20.59 -7.88
CA GLN A 259 -13.64 21.30 -8.49
C GLN A 259 -13.25 22.49 -7.61
#